data_32b2091b7324badaf7fbfb75b11c0e61
#
_entry.id   32b2091b7324badaf7fbfb75b11c0e61
#
_cell.length_a   1.000
_cell.length_b   1.000
_cell.length_c   1.000
_cell.angle_alpha   90.00
_cell.angle_beta   90.00
_cell.angle_gamma   90.00
#
_symmetry.space_group_name_H-M   'P 1'
#
loop_
_entity.id
_entity.type
_entity.pdbx_description
1 polymer ?
#
loop_
_entity_poly.entity_id
_entity_poly.type
_entity_poly.pdbx_seq_one_letter_code
_entity_poly.pdbx_strand_id
1 'polypeptide(L)'
;MLLSIATFLALQTSISHYWHRLTDRTFSGVYHANAFDLAMMIPYFLVLFVLAAYGLHRYWLVYDYYAYSKNVPGTPPELKNWPRVTVQLPIFNERYVIERLVEAVSRFDYPRELLDVQVLDDSTDETCQVASACVERHAAQGMPIVYIHRTNREGYKAGALENGLKTSQGEFIAIFDADFIPEPDFLRRTIPYFVDPANGPKIGMVQTRWTYLNRDYSLLTQVETILLDGHFVVEHGARSRRGTFFNFNGTAGVWRRKAIEEAGGWEHDTLTEDTDLSYRAQLKGWKFLYLPQIECASELPVDMNGFKAQQARWAKGLMQTAKKILPRVLKSDAPWHVKAEAFFHLTANISYPLMVLFSAMLLPAIIVRFYQGWFQMLLIDLPLFLASTCSISSFYIVAQRELRPKNWWRTFLYMPFVMAVGIGISVRNAQAVLEAIVGKKSEFARTPKFKIEGKKGTFVAKKYRNKAGWMPYAEILLGLYFAGTIVYAVINENYATIPFLLLFVWGYLYTGLMSLGQTYFAHLRFGVNAPEMRPAASGAPGF
;
A
#
# COMPACT_ATOMS: atom_id res chain seq x y z
N MET A 1 -7.46 -42.55 -32.03
CA MET A 1 -8.19 -43.32 -31.01
C MET A 1 -7.28 -44.10 -30.05
N LEU A 2 -6.36 -44.96 -30.53
CA LEU A 2 -5.42 -45.70 -29.66
C LEU A 2 -4.44 -44.84 -28.86
N LEU A 3 -3.91 -43.73 -29.40
CA LEU A 3 -3.06 -42.76 -28.66
C LEU A 3 -3.82 -42.04 -27.54
N SER A 4 -5.10 -41.77 -27.74
CA SER A 4 -5.97 -41.13 -26.72
C SER A 4 -6.28 -42.04 -25.54
N ILE A 5 -6.43 -43.35 -25.79
CA ILE A 5 -6.67 -44.35 -24.76
C ILE A 5 -5.39 -44.61 -23.95
N ALA A 6 -4.24 -44.69 -24.60
CA ALA A 6 -2.93 -44.85 -23.91
C ALA A 6 -2.57 -43.64 -23.04
N THR A 7 -2.85 -42.42 -23.51
CA THR A 7 -2.66 -41.18 -22.72
C THR A 7 -3.64 -41.11 -21.54
N PHE A 8 -4.89 -41.51 -21.74
CA PHE A 8 -5.89 -41.56 -20.68
C PHE A 8 -5.54 -42.60 -19.59
N LEU A 9 -5.10 -43.81 -20.01
CA LEU A 9 -4.64 -44.85 -19.07
C LEU A 9 -3.37 -44.44 -18.33
N ALA A 10 -2.42 -43.79 -19.01
CA ALA A 10 -1.22 -43.25 -18.36
C ALA A 10 -1.56 -42.12 -17.35
N LEU A 11 -2.53 -41.27 -17.67
CA LEU A 11 -3.02 -40.22 -16.74
C LEU A 11 -3.73 -40.86 -15.55
N GLN A 12 -4.55 -41.88 -15.76
CA GLN A 12 -5.30 -42.57 -14.72
C GLN A 12 -4.37 -43.38 -13.78
N THR A 13 -3.32 -44.03 -14.32
CA THR A 13 -2.29 -44.69 -13.51
C THR A 13 -1.46 -43.68 -12.73
N SER A 14 -1.11 -42.53 -13.31
CA SER A 14 -0.42 -41.45 -12.61
C SER A 14 -1.28 -40.87 -11.48
N ILE A 15 -2.57 -40.62 -11.71
CA ILE A 15 -3.49 -40.09 -10.69
C ILE A 15 -3.68 -41.12 -9.55
N SER A 16 -3.85 -42.40 -9.89
CA SER A 16 -3.96 -43.48 -8.89
C SER A 16 -2.67 -43.63 -8.06
N HIS A 17 -1.50 -43.56 -8.71
CA HIS A 17 -0.21 -43.60 -8.04
C HIS A 17 -0.03 -42.39 -7.09
N TYR A 18 -0.43 -41.20 -7.54
CA TYR A 18 -0.45 -40.00 -6.72
C TYR A 18 -1.40 -40.12 -5.52
N TRP A 19 -2.60 -40.65 -5.73
CA TRP A 19 -3.58 -40.85 -4.67
C TRP A 19 -3.10 -41.85 -3.64
N HIS A 20 -2.50 -42.98 -4.09
CA HIS A 20 -1.88 -43.93 -3.20
C HIS A 20 -0.73 -43.33 -2.37
N ARG A 21 0.13 -42.51 -2.98
CA ARG A 21 1.19 -41.79 -2.24
C ARG A 21 0.62 -40.81 -1.22
N LEU A 22 -0.43 -40.06 -1.56
CA LEU A 22 -1.10 -39.11 -0.65
C LEU A 22 -1.75 -39.80 0.55
N THR A 23 -2.21 -41.01 0.40
CA THR A 23 -2.93 -41.77 1.43
C THR A 23 -2.08 -42.87 2.07
N ASP A 24 -0.86 -43.12 1.56
CA ASP A 24 0.04 -44.15 2.08
C ASP A 24 0.55 -43.79 3.48
N ARG A 25 0.25 -44.70 4.42
CA ARG A 25 0.68 -44.64 5.82
C ARG A 25 1.74 -45.68 6.18
N THR A 26 2.26 -46.38 5.19
CA THR A 26 3.20 -47.50 5.40
C THR A 26 4.40 -47.16 6.28
N PHE A 27 4.86 -45.89 6.19
CA PHE A 27 5.98 -45.39 7.00
C PHE A 27 5.52 -44.41 8.11
N SER A 28 4.22 -44.27 8.37
CA SER A 28 3.76 -43.42 9.46
C SER A 28 4.15 -44.04 10.80
N GLY A 29 4.99 -43.33 11.56
CA GLY A 29 5.53 -43.78 12.84
C GLY A 29 6.95 -44.39 12.78
N VAL A 30 7.51 -44.59 11.57
CA VAL A 30 8.91 -45.07 11.42
C VAL A 30 9.91 -43.88 11.50
N TYR A 31 9.49 -42.69 11.07
CA TYR A 31 10.33 -41.51 11.16
C TYR A 31 10.13 -40.80 12.51
N HIS A 32 11.20 -40.75 13.31
CA HIS A 32 11.24 -39.95 14.54
C HIS A 32 11.98 -38.65 14.27
N ALA A 33 11.29 -37.51 14.47
CA ALA A 33 11.88 -36.18 14.32
C ALA A 33 13.08 -36.04 15.27
N ASN A 34 14.23 -35.70 14.73
CA ASN A 34 15.43 -35.43 15.52
C ASN A 34 15.46 -33.94 15.95
N ALA A 35 16.47 -33.58 16.76
CA ALA A 35 16.60 -32.20 17.26
C ALA A 35 16.76 -31.17 16.13
N PHE A 36 17.40 -31.51 15.01
CA PHE A 36 17.53 -30.62 13.85
C PHE A 36 16.19 -30.41 13.17
N ASP A 37 15.41 -31.44 12.95
CA ASP A 37 14.07 -31.35 12.37
C ASP A 37 13.16 -30.44 13.18
N LEU A 38 13.18 -30.63 14.52
CA LEU A 38 12.39 -29.77 15.42
C LEU A 38 12.86 -28.32 15.39
N ALA A 39 14.18 -28.08 15.37
CA ALA A 39 14.75 -26.75 15.27
C ALA A 39 14.37 -26.03 13.96
N MET A 40 14.15 -26.78 12.87
CA MET A 40 13.68 -26.24 11.60
C MET A 40 12.15 -26.09 11.54
N MET A 41 11.42 -27.10 11.99
CA MET A 41 9.97 -27.15 11.81
C MET A 41 9.21 -26.25 12.79
N ILE A 42 9.67 -26.09 14.03
CA ILE A 42 8.99 -25.22 15.00
C ILE A 42 8.97 -23.76 14.52
N PRO A 43 10.08 -23.11 14.16
CA PRO A 43 10.05 -21.76 13.62
C PRO A 43 9.27 -21.67 12.30
N TYR A 44 9.37 -22.66 11.41
CA TYR A 44 8.61 -22.70 10.16
C TYR A 44 7.10 -22.63 10.41
N PHE A 45 6.57 -23.50 11.28
CA PHE A 45 5.14 -23.51 11.59
C PHE A 45 4.71 -22.28 12.37
N LEU A 46 5.55 -21.74 13.26
CA LEU A 46 5.26 -20.50 13.97
C LEU A 46 5.08 -19.34 12.97
N VAL A 47 6.01 -19.19 12.02
CA VAL A 47 5.94 -18.17 10.97
C VAL A 47 4.69 -18.37 10.12
N LEU A 48 4.44 -19.60 9.68
CA LEU A 48 3.28 -19.92 8.84
C LEU A 48 1.96 -19.66 9.58
N PHE A 49 1.89 -20.00 10.87
CA PHE A 49 0.71 -19.73 11.72
C PHE A 49 0.44 -18.22 11.85
N VAL A 50 1.49 -17.41 12.08
CA VAL A 50 1.32 -15.95 12.16
C VAL A 50 0.87 -15.38 10.80
N LEU A 51 1.47 -15.82 9.69
CA LEU A 51 1.04 -15.41 8.35
C LEU A 51 -0.42 -15.83 8.07
N ALA A 52 -0.82 -17.02 8.49
CA ALA A 52 -2.21 -17.49 8.37
C ALA A 52 -3.18 -16.65 9.22
N ALA A 53 -2.77 -16.19 10.40
CA ALA A 53 -3.60 -15.30 11.23
C ALA A 53 -3.88 -13.96 10.53
N TYR A 54 -2.87 -13.34 9.88
CA TYR A 54 -3.07 -12.16 9.03
C TYR A 54 -3.92 -12.48 7.78
N GLY A 55 -3.80 -13.69 7.24
CA GLY A 55 -4.69 -14.17 6.19
C GLY A 55 -6.14 -14.25 6.65
N LEU A 56 -6.42 -14.89 7.79
CA LEU A 56 -7.77 -15.01 8.38
C LEU A 56 -8.38 -13.63 8.67
N HIS A 57 -7.57 -12.66 9.09
CA HIS A 57 -8.02 -11.29 9.28
C HIS A 57 -8.58 -10.68 7.97
N ARG A 58 -8.06 -11.04 6.79
CA ARG A 58 -8.63 -10.60 5.51
C ARG A 58 -10.03 -11.15 5.25
N TYR A 59 -10.30 -12.41 5.62
CA TYR A 59 -11.66 -12.94 5.59
C TYR A 59 -12.59 -12.18 6.54
N TRP A 60 -12.07 -11.80 7.72
CA TRP A 60 -12.82 -11.00 8.67
C TRP A 60 -13.20 -9.63 8.08
N LEU A 61 -12.27 -8.96 7.41
CA LEU A 61 -12.57 -7.69 6.71
C LEU A 61 -13.62 -7.86 5.61
N VAL A 62 -13.55 -8.93 4.81
CA VAL A 62 -14.57 -9.24 3.80
C VAL A 62 -15.93 -9.49 4.46
N TYR A 63 -15.95 -10.23 5.57
CA TYR A 63 -17.18 -10.43 6.34
C TYR A 63 -17.75 -9.11 6.85
N ASP A 64 -16.96 -8.26 7.49
CA ASP A 64 -17.39 -6.97 8.01
C ASP A 64 -17.90 -6.04 6.89
N TYR A 65 -17.25 -6.05 5.74
CA TYR A 65 -17.66 -5.27 4.59
C TYR A 65 -19.10 -5.57 4.15
N TYR A 66 -19.51 -6.83 4.17
CA TYR A 66 -20.88 -7.23 3.83
C TYR A 66 -21.84 -7.19 5.02
N ALA A 67 -21.42 -7.63 6.19
CA ALA A 67 -22.26 -7.68 7.38
C ALA A 67 -22.75 -6.27 7.79
N TYR A 68 -21.90 -5.26 7.64
CA TYR A 68 -22.22 -3.86 7.96
C TYR A 68 -22.52 -3.01 6.72
N SER A 69 -22.93 -3.63 5.61
CA SER A 69 -23.16 -2.95 4.32
C SER A 69 -24.23 -1.84 4.38
N LYS A 70 -25.15 -1.91 5.35
CA LYS A 70 -26.18 -0.88 5.59
C LYS A 70 -25.65 0.35 6.31
N ASN A 71 -24.51 0.27 6.97
CA ASN A 71 -23.90 1.36 7.71
C ASN A 71 -23.05 2.26 6.78
N VAL A 72 -23.71 2.87 5.81
CA VAL A 72 -23.10 3.84 4.91
C VAL A 72 -23.61 5.24 5.26
N PRO A 73 -22.79 6.29 5.09
CA PRO A 73 -23.25 7.65 5.28
C PRO A 73 -24.46 7.94 4.40
N GLY A 74 -25.54 8.48 4.98
CA GLY A 74 -26.70 8.96 4.24
C GLY A 74 -26.33 10.16 3.35
N THR A 75 -27.23 10.56 2.45
CA THR A 75 -27.07 11.79 1.68
C THR A 75 -27.16 12.97 2.63
N PRO A 76 -26.15 13.85 2.69
CA PRO A 76 -26.19 15.01 3.56
C PRO A 76 -27.21 16.04 3.02
N PRO A 77 -27.73 16.95 3.87
CA PRO A 77 -28.64 17.99 3.44
C PRO A 77 -27.94 18.98 2.50
N GLU A 78 -28.73 19.62 1.62
CA GLU A 78 -28.23 20.72 0.81
C GLU A 78 -27.87 21.92 1.70
N LEU A 79 -26.70 22.51 1.43
CA LEU A 79 -26.22 23.65 2.18
C LEU A 79 -26.72 24.96 1.59
N LYS A 80 -27.30 25.80 2.43
CA LYS A 80 -27.60 27.19 2.09
C LYS A 80 -26.38 28.10 2.30
N ASN A 81 -25.63 27.84 3.36
CA ASN A 81 -24.44 28.60 3.71
C ASN A 81 -23.22 27.65 3.66
N TRP A 82 -22.24 28.01 2.83
CA TRP A 82 -21.01 27.25 2.68
C TRP A 82 -19.96 27.72 3.69
N PRO A 83 -19.27 26.81 4.39
CA PRO A 83 -18.18 27.19 5.28
C PRO A 83 -16.91 27.53 4.49
N ARG A 84 -15.96 28.20 5.14
CA ARG A 84 -14.65 28.46 4.53
C ARG A 84 -13.79 27.19 4.51
N VAL A 85 -13.14 26.94 3.36
CA VAL A 85 -12.25 25.80 3.13
C VAL A 85 -10.87 26.29 2.72
N THR A 86 -9.83 25.75 3.36
CA THR A 86 -8.44 25.89 2.88
C THR A 86 -8.05 24.61 2.14
N VAL A 87 -7.52 24.74 0.94
CA VAL A 87 -6.96 23.65 0.15
C VAL A 87 -5.44 23.70 0.25
N GLN A 88 -4.81 22.67 0.79
CA GLN A 88 -3.37 22.55 0.93
C GLN A 88 -2.78 21.61 -0.12
N LEU A 89 -1.81 22.11 -0.90
CA LEU A 89 -1.14 21.43 -1.99
C LEU A 89 0.36 21.29 -1.65
N PRO A 90 0.76 20.27 -0.86
CA PRO A 90 2.16 20.06 -0.53
C PRO A 90 2.92 19.52 -1.74
N ILE A 91 4.03 20.17 -2.11
CA ILE A 91 4.86 19.80 -3.25
C ILE A 91 6.35 19.72 -2.88
N PHE A 92 7.07 18.81 -3.55
CA PHE A 92 8.52 18.71 -3.45
C PHE A 92 9.13 18.11 -4.72
N ASN A 93 9.84 18.91 -5.51
CA ASN A 93 10.51 18.51 -6.76
C ASN A 93 9.57 17.80 -7.76
N GLU A 94 8.38 18.34 -8.04
CA GLU A 94 7.29 17.73 -8.81
C GLU A 94 6.89 18.53 -10.06
N ARG A 95 7.90 19.05 -10.78
CA ARG A 95 7.73 19.93 -11.93
C ARG A 95 6.76 19.41 -13.02
N TYR A 96 6.64 18.10 -13.15
CA TYR A 96 5.82 17.52 -14.24
C TYR A 96 4.32 17.51 -13.96
N VAL A 97 3.90 17.59 -12.71
CA VAL A 97 2.50 17.38 -12.29
C VAL A 97 1.87 18.57 -11.58
N ILE A 98 2.67 19.52 -11.05
CA ILE A 98 2.15 20.66 -10.26
C ILE A 98 1.16 21.53 -11.04
N GLU A 99 1.42 21.87 -12.31
CA GLU A 99 0.50 22.70 -13.11
C GLU A 99 -0.85 22.01 -13.28
N ARG A 100 -0.86 20.68 -13.51
CA ARG A 100 -2.08 19.88 -13.64
C ARG A 100 -2.91 19.90 -12.36
N LEU A 101 -2.28 19.82 -11.18
CA LEU A 101 -2.95 19.91 -9.90
C LEU A 101 -3.57 21.30 -9.68
N VAL A 102 -2.80 22.37 -9.86
CA VAL A 102 -3.30 23.77 -9.69
C VAL A 102 -4.46 24.02 -10.65
N GLU A 103 -4.36 23.56 -11.90
CA GLU A 103 -5.44 23.67 -12.88
C GLU A 103 -6.70 22.90 -12.44
N ALA A 104 -6.57 21.70 -11.87
CA ALA A 104 -7.72 20.95 -11.36
C ALA A 104 -8.41 21.67 -10.19
N VAL A 105 -7.62 22.17 -9.24
CA VAL A 105 -8.13 22.89 -8.06
C VAL A 105 -8.75 24.24 -8.45
N SER A 106 -8.22 24.90 -9.50
CA SER A 106 -8.79 26.18 -10.00
C SER A 106 -10.22 26.05 -10.54
N ARG A 107 -10.62 24.82 -10.91
CA ARG A 107 -11.95 24.49 -11.42
C ARG A 107 -12.95 24.09 -10.33
N PHE A 108 -12.60 24.15 -9.05
CA PHE A 108 -13.54 23.81 -7.99
C PHE A 108 -14.82 24.66 -8.06
N ASP A 109 -15.94 23.97 -8.08
CA ASP A 109 -17.26 24.55 -7.93
C ASP A 109 -17.51 24.87 -6.44
N TYR A 110 -16.91 25.96 -5.99
CA TYR A 110 -17.02 26.46 -4.62
C TYR A 110 -16.97 28.00 -4.61
N PRO A 111 -17.71 28.70 -3.71
CA PRO A 111 -17.65 30.14 -3.63
C PRO A 111 -16.22 30.64 -3.41
N ARG A 112 -15.72 31.46 -4.31
CA ARG A 112 -14.29 31.89 -4.30
C ARG A 112 -13.91 32.66 -3.05
N GLU A 113 -14.82 33.44 -2.49
CA GLU A 113 -14.65 34.19 -1.25
C GLU A 113 -14.53 33.29 0.00
N LEU A 114 -14.97 32.03 -0.09
CA LEU A 114 -14.90 31.03 0.96
C LEU A 114 -13.80 29.96 0.70
N LEU A 115 -13.08 30.13 -0.40
CA LEU A 115 -11.95 29.24 -0.75
C LEU A 115 -10.64 29.95 -0.42
N ASP A 116 -9.65 29.19 0.06
CA ASP A 116 -8.27 29.60 0.31
C ASP A 116 -7.37 28.47 -0.15
N VAL A 117 -6.49 28.72 -1.12
CA VAL A 117 -5.61 27.68 -1.70
C VAL A 117 -4.16 28.02 -1.40
N GLN A 118 -3.46 27.06 -0.81
CA GLN A 118 -2.06 27.17 -0.42
C GLN A 118 -1.21 26.14 -1.18
N VAL A 119 -0.30 26.59 -2.02
CA VAL A 119 0.75 25.76 -2.61
C VAL A 119 1.93 25.77 -1.64
N LEU A 120 2.16 24.64 -0.95
CA LEU A 120 3.16 24.48 0.10
C LEU A 120 4.41 23.82 -0.51
N ASP A 121 5.38 24.63 -0.90
CA ASP A 121 6.54 24.20 -1.67
C ASP A 121 7.80 24.06 -0.84
N ASP A 122 8.34 22.85 -0.78
CA ASP A 122 9.63 22.50 -0.20
C ASP A 122 10.69 22.19 -1.26
N SER A 123 10.42 22.48 -2.55
CA SER A 123 11.28 22.10 -3.67
C SER A 123 12.64 22.82 -3.65
N THR A 124 13.64 22.14 -4.21
CA THR A 124 15.02 22.61 -4.31
C THR A 124 15.52 22.66 -5.75
N ASP A 125 14.62 22.49 -6.71
CA ASP A 125 14.92 22.49 -8.14
C ASP A 125 14.01 23.46 -8.90
N GLU A 126 13.97 23.37 -10.22
CA GLU A 126 13.14 24.18 -11.11
C GLU A 126 11.62 24.10 -10.83
N THR A 127 11.19 23.20 -9.97
CA THR A 127 9.78 23.12 -9.55
C THR A 127 9.34 24.43 -8.87
N CYS A 128 10.22 25.07 -8.09
CA CYS A 128 9.93 26.36 -7.44
C CYS A 128 9.46 27.43 -8.46
N GLN A 129 10.22 27.54 -9.56
CA GLN A 129 9.93 28.52 -10.62
C GLN A 129 8.61 28.19 -11.34
N VAL A 130 8.39 26.90 -11.67
CA VAL A 130 7.16 26.45 -12.32
C VAL A 130 5.96 26.66 -11.42
N ALA A 131 6.07 26.34 -10.14
CA ALA A 131 4.99 26.48 -9.17
C ALA A 131 4.65 27.96 -8.91
N SER A 132 5.64 28.82 -8.67
CA SER A 132 5.44 30.25 -8.47
C SER A 132 4.76 30.91 -9.67
N ALA A 133 5.28 30.70 -10.88
CA ALA A 133 4.69 31.23 -12.11
C ALA A 133 3.26 30.71 -12.36
N CYS A 134 3.00 29.45 -12.01
CA CYS A 134 1.66 28.88 -12.11
C CYS A 134 0.69 29.55 -11.13
N VAL A 135 1.09 29.73 -9.88
CA VAL A 135 0.31 30.43 -8.84
C VAL A 135 0.03 31.86 -9.24
N GLU A 136 1.04 32.63 -9.67
CA GLU A 136 0.92 34.03 -10.11
C GLU A 136 -0.11 34.16 -11.25
N ARG A 137 -0.07 33.27 -12.25
CA ARG A 137 -1.01 33.25 -13.36
C ARG A 137 -2.46 33.02 -12.90
N HIS A 138 -2.70 32.09 -11.98
CA HIS A 138 -4.05 31.81 -11.48
C HIS A 138 -4.53 32.90 -10.51
N ALA A 139 -3.64 33.47 -9.69
CA ALA A 139 -3.96 34.61 -8.83
C ALA A 139 -4.38 35.85 -9.65
N ALA A 140 -3.69 36.13 -10.77
CA ALA A 140 -4.05 37.20 -11.70
C ALA A 140 -5.42 37.00 -12.34
N GLN A 141 -5.93 35.76 -12.41
CA GLN A 141 -7.28 35.41 -12.87
C GLN A 141 -8.32 35.45 -11.73
N GLY A 142 -7.96 35.96 -10.56
CA GLY A 142 -8.85 36.14 -9.40
C GLY A 142 -9.05 34.85 -8.59
N MET A 143 -8.17 33.84 -8.71
CA MET A 143 -8.18 32.69 -7.82
C MET A 143 -7.55 33.04 -6.46
N PRO A 144 -8.17 32.68 -5.32
CA PRO A 144 -7.60 32.91 -3.99
C PRO A 144 -6.51 31.87 -3.70
N ILE A 145 -5.37 32.02 -4.34
CA ILE A 145 -4.24 31.08 -4.27
C ILE A 145 -2.96 31.81 -3.85
N VAL A 146 -2.21 31.20 -2.93
CA VAL A 146 -0.94 31.71 -2.44
C VAL A 146 0.17 30.68 -2.57
N TYR A 147 1.38 31.15 -2.86
CA TYR A 147 2.58 30.35 -2.90
C TYR A 147 3.35 30.51 -1.60
N ILE A 148 3.60 29.40 -0.89
CA ILE A 148 4.31 29.37 0.38
C ILE A 148 5.53 28.46 0.22
N HIS A 149 6.70 29.05 0.04
CA HIS A 149 7.96 28.32 -0.09
C HIS A 149 8.71 28.27 1.24
N ARG A 150 9.22 27.07 1.60
CA ARG A 150 10.11 26.87 2.75
C ARG A 150 11.50 26.53 2.28
N THR A 151 12.51 27.17 2.86
CA THR A 151 13.93 26.85 2.61
C THR A 151 14.43 25.70 3.47
N ASN A 152 13.83 25.50 4.65
CA ASN A 152 14.07 24.32 5.48
C ASN A 152 13.01 23.26 5.16
N ARG A 153 13.39 22.04 4.98
CA ARG A 153 12.48 20.91 4.74
C ARG A 153 12.22 20.13 6.05
N GLU A 154 12.21 20.80 7.19
CA GLU A 154 11.99 20.19 8.48
C GLU A 154 10.58 19.56 8.54
N GLY A 155 10.50 18.31 8.96
CA GLY A 155 9.24 17.56 9.04
C GLY A 155 8.64 17.17 7.68
N TYR A 156 9.34 17.41 6.57
CA TYR A 156 8.88 17.03 5.22
C TYR A 156 7.44 17.51 4.96
N LYS A 157 6.58 16.63 4.45
CA LYS A 157 5.15 16.93 4.17
C LYS A 157 4.39 17.34 5.43
N ALA A 158 4.56 16.64 6.56
CA ALA A 158 3.93 17.01 7.82
C ALA A 158 4.27 18.45 8.23
N GLY A 159 5.57 18.80 8.15
CA GLY A 159 6.03 20.15 8.44
C GLY A 159 5.51 21.21 7.46
N ALA A 160 5.31 20.87 6.17
CA ALA A 160 4.69 21.76 5.19
C ALA A 160 3.22 22.02 5.54
N LEU A 161 2.44 20.95 5.81
CA LEU A 161 1.03 21.04 6.21
C LEU A 161 0.86 21.84 7.51
N GLU A 162 1.68 21.57 8.53
CA GLU A 162 1.65 22.29 9.80
C GLU A 162 1.98 23.78 9.62
N ASN A 163 2.96 24.09 8.75
CA ASN A 163 3.28 25.48 8.42
C ASN A 163 2.11 26.18 7.71
N GLY A 164 1.45 25.50 6.77
CA GLY A 164 0.28 26.03 6.08
C GLY A 164 -0.90 26.28 7.01
N LEU A 165 -1.10 25.46 8.05
CA LEU A 165 -2.16 25.65 9.05
C LEU A 165 -2.06 26.99 9.78
N LYS A 166 -0.85 27.54 9.99
CA LYS A 166 -0.65 28.83 10.69
C LYS A 166 -1.30 30.01 9.97
N THR A 167 -1.37 29.94 8.66
CA THR A 167 -1.94 31.00 7.80
C THR A 167 -3.28 30.61 7.17
N SER A 168 -3.74 29.37 7.34
CA SER A 168 -5.00 28.89 6.82
C SER A 168 -6.19 29.59 7.48
N GLN A 169 -7.23 29.91 6.71
CA GLN A 169 -8.45 30.57 7.19
C GLN A 169 -9.66 29.63 7.23
N GLY A 170 -9.53 28.44 6.65
CA GLY A 170 -10.61 27.48 6.53
C GLY A 170 -10.94 26.77 7.84
N GLU A 171 -12.23 26.55 8.10
CA GLU A 171 -12.70 25.61 9.13
C GLU A 171 -12.36 24.17 8.72
N PHE A 172 -12.32 23.92 7.42
CA PHE A 172 -11.99 22.63 6.83
C PHE A 172 -10.75 22.74 5.96
N ILE A 173 -9.92 21.69 6.03
CA ILE A 173 -8.63 21.60 5.34
C ILE A 173 -8.71 20.43 4.35
N ALA A 174 -8.78 20.73 3.05
CA ALA A 174 -8.69 19.73 1.98
C ALA A 174 -7.23 19.57 1.55
N ILE A 175 -6.76 18.34 1.37
CA ILE A 175 -5.35 18.06 1.06
C ILE A 175 -5.25 17.24 -0.22
N PHE A 176 -4.41 17.71 -1.17
CA PHE A 176 -4.13 16.99 -2.42
C PHE A 176 -2.64 16.98 -2.70
N ASP A 177 -2.09 15.79 -2.86
CA ASP A 177 -0.71 15.57 -3.33
C ASP A 177 -0.60 15.96 -4.81
N ALA A 178 0.59 16.29 -5.28
CA ALA A 178 0.86 16.88 -6.59
C ALA A 178 0.38 16.02 -7.79
N ASP A 179 0.25 14.72 -7.61
CA ASP A 179 -0.18 13.79 -8.66
C ASP A 179 -1.69 13.52 -8.68
N PHE A 180 -2.46 14.14 -7.77
CA PHE A 180 -3.91 13.98 -7.70
C PHE A 180 -4.65 14.99 -8.57
N ILE A 181 -5.81 14.57 -9.09
CA ILE A 181 -6.70 15.40 -9.90
C ILE A 181 -8.11 15.28 -9.30
N PRO A 182 -8.47 16.18 -8.37
CA PRO A 182 -9.83 16.20 -7.85
C PRO A 182 -10.82 16.70 -8.91
N GLU A 183 -12.04 16.14 -8.88
CA GLU A 183 -13.15 16.62 -9.70
C GLU A 183 -13.66 18.00 -9.23
N PRO A 184 -14.24 18.82 -10.12
CA PRO A 184 -14.72 20.15 -9.76
C PRO A 184 -15.72 20.18 -8.60
N ASP A 185 -16.56 19.17 -8.46
CA ASP A 185 -17.59 19.05 -7.43
C ASP A 185 -17.10 18.42 -6.11
N PHE A 186 -15.80 18.13 -5.99
CA PHE A 186 -15.22 17.42 -4.85
C PHE A 186 -15.61 18.05 -3.49
N LEU A 187 -15.43 19.35 -3.35
CA LEU A 187 -15.76 20.06 -2.11
C LEU A 187 -17.28 20.10 -1.88
N ARG A 188 -18.07 20.30 -2.92
CA ARG A 188 -19.54 20.27 -2.82
C ARG A 188 -20.07 18.92 -2.34
N ARG A 189 -19.39 17.84 -2.66
CA ARG A 189 -19.80 16.48 -2.28
C ARG A 189 -19.26 16.04 -0.92
N THR A 190 -18.19 16.67 -0.41
CA THR A 190 -17.55 16.28 0.85
C THR A 190 -17.93 17.16 2.04
N ILE A 191 -17.96 18.49 1.86
CA ILE A 191 -18.20 19.46 2.92
C ILE A 191 -19.56 19.29 3.61
N PRO A 192 -20.68 19.00 2.90
CA PRO A 192 -21.99 18.85 3.55
C PRO A 192 -22.04 17.82 4.69
N TYR A 193 -21.22 16.79 4.64
CA TYR A 193 -21.16 15.79 5.73
C TYR A 193 -20.68 16.37 7.07
N PHE A 194 -19.82 17.40 7.06
CA PHE A 194 -19.31 18.02 8.28
C PHE A 194 -20.32 18.94 8.96
N VAL A 195 -21.24 19.49 8.20
CA VAL A 195 -22.22 20.45 8.69
C VAL A 195 -23.62 19.87 8.86
N ASP A 196 -23.78 18.56 8.58
CA ASP A 196 -25.01 17.83 8.90
C ASP A 196 -25.31 17.97 10.41
N PRO A 197 -26.47 18.53 10.82
CA PRO A 197 -26.79 18.79 12.23
C PRO A 197 -26.76 17.52 13.11
N ALA A 198 -27.06 16.36 12.53
CA ALA A 198 -27.16 15.11 13.29
C ALA A 198 -25.79 14.52 13.62
N ASN A 199 -24.86 14.49 12.66
CA ASN A 199 -23.61 13.77 12.78
C ASN A 199 -22.37 14.64 12.55
N GLY A 200 -22.51 15.70 11.78
CA GLY A 200 -21.42 16.56 11.31
C GLY A 200 -20.50 17.09 12.40
N PRO A 201 -21.00 17.58 13.57
CA PRO A 201 -20.13 18.13 14.62
C PRO A 201 -19.10 17.15 15.17
N LYS A 202 -19.32 15.84 15.05
CA LYS A 202 -18.41 14.79 15.52
C LYS A 202 -17.46 14.29 14.41
N ILE A 203 -17.67 14.72 13.15
CA ILE A 203 -16.83 14.29 12.03
C ILE A 203 -15.55 15.13 12.00
N GLY A 204 -14.42 14.45 12.19
CA GLY A 204 -13.09 15.04 12.15
C GLY A 204 -12.42 14.94 10.78
N MET A 205 -12.75 13.91 10.00
CA MET A 205 -12.13 13.68 8.70
C MET A 205 -13.07 12.93 7.74
N VAL A 206 -13.00 13.28 6.47
CA VAL A 206 -13.63 12.58 5.34
C VAL A 206 -12.54 12.12 4.38
N GLN A 207 -12.46 10.82 4.12
CA GLN A 207 -11.59 10.21 3.11
C GLN A 207 -12.42 9.81 1.89
N THR A 208 -11.89 10.09 0.69
CA THR A 208 -12.48 9.65 -0.58
C THR A 208 -11.67 8.50 -1.21
N ARG A 209 -12.18 7.87 -2.24
CA ARG A 209 -11.53 6.74 -2.90
C ARG A 209 -10.55 7.21 -3.97
N TRP A 210 -9.37 6.61 -3.98
CA TRP A 210 -8.42 6.84 -5.07
C TRP A 210 -8.79 6.02 -6.31
N THR A 211 -8.56 6.64 -7.47
CA THR A 211 -8.58 5.99 -8.78
C THR A 211 -7.27 6.28 -9.51
N TYR A 212 -7.01 5.63 -10.64
CA TYR A 212 -5.67 5.63 -11.22
C TYR A 212 -5.68 5.99 -12.70
N LEU A 213 -4.98 7.10 -13.04
CA LEU A 213 -4.88 7.66 -14.37
C LEU A 213 -4.16 6.73 -15.36
N ASN A 214 -3.19 5.96 -14.86
CA ASN A 214 -2.28 5.16 -15.68
C ASN A 214 -2.37 3.65 -15.36
N ARG A 215 -3.53 3.19 -14.90
CA ARG A 215 -3.78 1.78 -14.57
C ARG A 215 -3.31 0.81 -15.66
N ASP A 216 -3.68 1.09 -16.93
CA ASP A 216 -3.46 0.19 -18.06
C ASP A 216 -2.10 0.39 -18.75
N TYR A 217 -1.16 1.11 -18.09
CA TYR A 217 0.16 1.40 -18.63
C TYR A 217 1.06 0.16 -18.69
N SER A 218 1.06 -0.68 -17.66
CA SER A 218 1.90 -1.87 -17.56
C SER A 218 1.28 -2.94 -16.65
N LEU A 219 1.87 -4.15 -16.63
CA LEU A 219 1.49 -5.19 -15.68
C LEU A 219 1.69 -4.70 -14.22
N LEU A 220 2.77 -3.97 -13.94
CA LEU A 220 3.04 -3.41 -12.61
C LEU A 220 1.90 -2.49 -12.16
N THR A 221 1.50 -1.52 -12.99
CA THR A 221 0.42 -0.58 -12.65
C THR A 221 -0.95 -1.26 -12.51
N GLN A 222 -1.20 -2.34 -13.26
CA GLN A 222 -2.42 -3.15 -13.08
C GLN A 222 -2.43 -3.90 -11.75
N VAL A 223 -1.30 -4.52 -11.38
CA VAL A 223 -1.13 -5.20 -10.10
C VAL A 223 -1.28 -4.20 -8.95
N GLU A 224 -0.63 -3.05 -9.03
CA GLU A 224 -0.70 -1.99 -8.04
C GLU A 224 -2.13 -1.45 -7.86
N THR A 225 -2.86 -1.28 -8.97
CA THR A 225 -4.30 -0.93 -8.93
C THR A 225 -5.09 -1.97 -8.13
N ILE A 226 -4.89 -3.27 -8.36
CA ILE A 226 -5.62 -4.32 -7.64
C ILE A 226 -5.29 -4.29 -6.14
N LEU A 227 -4.02 -4.08 -5.79
CA LEU A 227 -3.57 -3.96 -4.39
C LEU A 227 -4.26 -2.79 -3.68
N LEU A 228 -4.27 -1.61 -4.30
CA LEU A 228 -4.87 -0.40 -3.74
C LEU A 228 -6.40 -0.43 -3.76
N ASP A 229 -7.02 -1.01 -4.79
CA ASP A 229 -8.47 -1.25 -4.83
C ASP A 229 -8.92 -2.13 -3.64
N GLY A 230 -8.12 -3.15 -3.27
CA GLY A 230 -8.36 -3.95 -2.06
C GLY A 230 -8.37 -3.11 -0.80
N HIS A 231 -7.39 -2.23 -0.64
CA HIS A 231 -7.28 -1.31 0.48
C HIS A 231 -8.47 -0.35 0.57
N PHE A 232 -8.78 0.36 -0.52
CA PHE A 232 -9.87 1.35 -0.51
C PHE A 232 -11.27 0.71 -0.43
N VAL A 233 -11.53 -0.37 -1.18
CA VAL A 233 -12.87 -0.96 -1.22
C VAL A 233 -13.15 -1.78 0.04
N VAL A 234 -12.29 -2.76 0.33
CA VAL A 234 -12.58 -3.71 1.40
C VAL A 234 -12.08 -3.21 2.75
N GLU A 235 -10.82 -2.80 2.89
CA GLU A 235 -10.29 -2.40 4.20
C GLU A 235 -10.96 -1.13 4.73
N HIS A 236 -10.92 -0.03 3.96
CA HIS A 236 -11.58 1.21 4.39
C HIS A 236 -13.09 1.05 4.48
N GLY A 237 -13.69 0.33 3.52
CA GLY A 237 -15.13 0.04 3.54
C GLY A 237 -15.56 -0.74 4.79
N ALA A 238 -14.85 -1.80 5.15
CA ALA A 238 -15.14 -2.60 6.33
C ALA A 238 -14.96 -1.79 7.62
N ARG A 239 -13.81 -1.11 7.76
CA ARG A 239 -13.48 -0.31 8.95
C ARG A 239 -14.49 0.81 9.17
N SER A 240 -14.79 1.58 8.13
CA SER A 240 -15.75 2.68 8.20
C SER A 240 -17.16 2.18 8.55
N ARG A 241 -17.66 1.11 7.88
CA ARG A 241 -18.98 0.53 8.11
C ARG A 241 -19.13 -0.07 9.51
N ARG A 242 -18.08 -0.71 10.03
CA ARG A 242 -18.09 -1.29 11.38
C ARG A 242 -17.86 -0.26 12.48
N GLY A 243 -17.36 0.93 12.14
CA GLY A 243 -16.99 1.97 13.12
C GLY A 243 -15.69 1.68 13.86
N THR A 244 -14.79 0.92 13.25
CA THR A 244 -13.40 0.75 13.73
C THR A 244 -12.50 1.88 13.23
N PHE A 245 -11.32 2.01 13.84
CA PHE A 245 -10.38 3.06 13.44
C PHE A 245 -9.78 2.79 12.06
N PHE A 246 -9.71 3.83 11.24
CA PHE A 246 -9.03 3.81 9.95
C PHE A 246 -8.26 5.11 9.72
N ASN A 247 -7.37 5.13 8.76
CA ASN A 247 -6.50 6.27 8.51
C ASN A 247 -6.97 7.14 7.35
N PHE A 248 -6.65 8.42 7.42
CA PHE A 248 -6.47 9.27 6.26
C PHE A 248 -5.26 8.77 5.45
N ASN A 249 -5.36 8.75 4.14
CA ASN A 249 -4.29 8.22 3.27
C ASN A 249 -3.33 9.33 2.80
N GLY A 250 -3.23 10.41 3.55
CA GLY A 250 -2.34 11.53 3.28
C GLY A 250 -2.89 12.54 2.28
N THR A 251 -3.89 12.19 1.48
CA THR A 251 -4.39 13.02 0.38
C THR A 251 -5.81 12.62 -0.03
N ALA A 252 -6.44 13.44 -0.90
CA ALA A 252 -7.79 13.21 -1.40
C ALA A 252 -8.82 13.06 -0.28
N GLY A 253 -8.81 13.98 0.66
CA GLY A 253 -9.77 14.05 1.75
C GLY A 253 -9.77 15.40 2.41
N VAL A 254 -10.69 15.55 3.35
CA VAL A 254 -10.94 16.80 4.07
C VAL A 254 -10.89 16.56 5.57
N TRP A 255 -10.19 17.41 6.28
CA TRP A 255 -10.14 17.44 7.73
C TRP A 255 -10.93 18.60 8.30
N ARG A 256 -11.56 18.41 9.44
CA ARG A 256 -11.95 19.53 10.30
C ARG A 256 -10.70 20.06 10.99
N ARG A 257 -10.39 21.36 10.86
CA ARG A 257 -9.22 21.99 11.46
C ARG A 257 -9.13 21.71 12.97
N LYS A 258 -10.25 21.85 13.68
CA LYS A 258 -10.34 21.57 15.12
C LYS A 258 -9.91 20.14 15.47
N ALA A 259 -10.19 19.15 14.62
CA ALA A 259 -9.77 17.76 14.84
C ALA A 259 -8.25 17.59 14.71
N ILE A 260 -7.61 18.30 13.81
CA ILE A 260 -6.14 18.34 13.69
C ILE A 260 -5.55 18.97 14.95
N GLU A 261 -6.03 20.14 15.37
CA GLU A 261 -5.54 20.91 16.52
C GLU A 261 -5.73 20.11 17.84
N GLU A 262 -6.89 19.54 18.11
CA GLU A 262 -7.14 18.74 19.31
C GLU A 262 -6.37 17.42 19.36
N ALA A 263 -6.00 16.88 18.19
CA ALA A 263 -5.12 15.72 18.11
C ALA A 263 -3.63 16.06 18.31
N GLY A 264 -3.27 17.36 18.42
CA GLY A 264 -1.91 17.84 18.64
C GLY A 264 -1.15 18.25 17.39
N GLY A 265 -1.86 18.52 16.26
CA GLY A 265 -1.26 18.95 15.00
C GLY A 265 -0.55 17.84 14.21
N TRP A 266 0.12 18.23 13.13
CA TRP A 266 0.91 17.32 12.31
C TRP A 266 2.26 17.04 12.98
N GLU A 267 2.51 15.79 13.34
CA GLU A 267 3.80 15.34 13.87
C GLU A 267 4.61 14.63 12.77
N HIS A 268 5.95 14.72 12.84
CA HIS A 268 6.87 14.21 11.81
C HIS A 268 7.86 13.17 12.32
N ASP A 269 7.56 12.57 13.44
CA ASP A 269 8.36 11.51 14.06
C ASP A 269 8.12 10.12 13.43
N THR A 270 7.12 10.00 12.53
CA THR A 270 6.85 8.82 11.72
C THR A 270 6.80 9.19 10.22
N LEU A 271 7.06 8.21 9.34
CA LEU A 271 6.96 8.40 7.88
C LEU A 271 5.52 8.29 7.34
N THR A 272 4.53 8.08 8.21
CA THR A 272 3.09 8.07 7.93
C THR A 272 2.39 9.00 8.92
N GLU A 273 2.66 10.29 8.77
CA GLU A 273 2.09 11.38 9.56
C GLU A 273 0.56 11.38 9.53
N ASP A 274 0.00 10.95 8.42
CA ASP A 274 -1.42 10.80 8.16
C ASP A 274 -2.06 9.73 9.06
N THR A 275 -1.45 8.56 9.13
CA THR A 275 -1.92 7.46 9.98
C THR A 275 -1.75 7.81 11.46
N ASP A 276 -0.63 8.43 11.83
CA ASP A 276 -0.38 8.89 13.20
C ASP A 276 -1.45 9.88 13.66
N LEU A 277 -1.69 10.96 12.90
CA LEU A 277 -2.72 11.95 13.19
C LEU A 277 -4.11 11.33 13.24
N SER A 278 -4.40 10.41 12.30
CA SER A 278 -5.69 9.73 12.22
C SER A 278 -6.04 8.97 13.50
N TYR A 279 -5.10 8.20 13.99
CA TYR A 279 -5.31 7.46 15.25
C TYR A 279 -5.38 8.38 16.47
N ARG A 280 -4.54 9.44 16.53
CA ARG A 280 -4.60 10.43 17.62
C ARG A 280 -5.96 11.14 17.67
N ALA A 281 -6.50 11.53 16.51
CA ALA A 281 -7.81 12.17 16.44
C ALA A 281 -8.95 11.23 16.87
N GLN A 282 -8.95 9.97 16.41
CA GLN A 282 -9.97 8.98 16.79
C GLN A 282 -9.89 8.60 18.27
N LEU A 283 -8.69 8.57 18.87
CA LEU A 283 -8.51 8.41 20.32
C LEU A 283 -9.07 9.59 21.12
N LYS A 284 -9.22 10.77 20.53
CA LYS A 284 -9.91 11.94 21.11
C LYS A 284 -11.43 11.92 20.91
N GLY A 285 -11.95 10.88 20.23
CA GLY A 285 -13.39 10.70 20.00
C GLY A 285 -13.90 11.26 18.67
N TRP A 286 -13.02 11.79 17.80
CA TRP A 286 -13.40 12.21 16.47
C TRP A 286 -13.80 11.01 15.60
N LYS A 287 -14.90 11.15 14.85
CA LYS A 287 -15.36 10.15 13.88
C LYS A 287 -14.83 10.46 12.51
N PHE A 288 -14.54 9.40 11.76
CA PHE A 288 -14.10 9.50 10.38
C PHE A 288 -15.16 8.92 9.44
N LEU A 289 -15.30 9.51 8.26
CA LEU A 289 -16.15 9.00 7.20
C LEU A 289 -15.33 8.58 6.00
N TYR A 290 -15.71 7.47 5.40
CA TYR A 290 -15.20 7.04 4.12
C TYR A 290 -16.31 7.14 3.06
N LEU A 291 -16.04 7.88 1.97
CA LEU A 291 -16.99 8.13 0.88
C LEU A 291 -16.48 7.49 -0.42
N PRO A 292 -16.69 6.19 -0.63
CA PRO A 292 -16.17 5.47 -1.80
C PRO A 292 -16.74 5.93 -3.14
N GLN A 293 -17.91 6.58 -3.13
CA GLN A 293 -18.59 7.14 -4.31
C GLN A 293 -17.98 8.46 -4.82
N ILE A 294 -17.10 9.07 -4.03
CA ILE A 294 -16.33 10.26 -4.43
C ILE A 294 -14.93 9.79 -4.77
N GLU A 295 -14.56 9.97 -6.02
CA GLU A 295 -13.29 9.51 -6.55
C GLU A 295 -12.31 10.66 -6.71
N CYS A 296 -11.03 10.36 -6.54
CA CYS A 296 -9.95 11.28 -6.88
C CYS A 296 -8.85 10.52 -7.62
N ALA A 297 -8.59 10.92 -8.85
CA ALA A 297 -7.64 10.22 -9.72
C ALA A 297 -6.20 10.60 -9.39
N SER A 298 -5.30 9.61 -9.39
CA SER A 298 -3.87 9.78 -9.11
C SER A 298 -3.00 9.02 -10.11
N GLU A 299 -1.70 9.28 -10.09
CA GLU A 299 -0.74 8.60 -10.93
C GLU A 299 0.02 7.52 -10.12
N LEU A 300 -0.03 6.27 -10.58
CA LEU A 300 0.75 5.16 -10.01
C LEU A 300 2.23 5.24 -10.42
N PRO A 301 3.17 4.78 -9.59
CA PRO A 301 4.56 4.56 -9.99
C PRO A 301 4.63 3.62 -11.21
N VAL A 302 5.41 3.99 -12.21
CA VAL A 302 5.55 3.21 -13.46
C VAL A 302 6.85 2.41 -13.52
N ASP A 303 7.74 2.67 -12.57
CA ASP A 303 9.02 1.96 -12.46
C ASP A 303 9.09 1.16 -11.14
N MET A 304 9.78 0.02 -11.20
CA MET A 304 9.90 -0.91 -10.08
C MET A 304 10.62 -0.28 -8.87
N ASN A 305 11.62 0.56 -9.10
CA ASN A 305 12.36 1.18 -8.00
C ASN A 305 11.52 2.25 -7.29
N GLY A 306 10.73 3.03 -8.03
CA GLY A 306 9.75 3.97 -7.49
C GLY A 306 8.67 3.27 -6.67
N PHE A 307 8.10 2.18 -7.20
CA PHE A 307 7.12 1.35 -6.50
C PHE A 307 7.69 0.76 -5.20
N LYS A 308 8.88 0.14 -5.25
CA LYS A 308 9.54 -0.44 -4.06
C LYS A 308 9.87 0.62 -3.01
N ALA A 309 10.29 1.81 -3.43
CA ALA A 309 10.58 2.93 -2.50
C ALA A 309 9.29 3.41 -1.80
N GLN A 310 8.20 3.51 -2.52
CA GLN A 310 6.89 3.88 -1.96
C GLN A 310 6.40 2.82 -0.96
N GLN A 311 6.41 1.54 -1.34
CA GLN A 311 5.97 0.44 -0.48
C GLN A 311 6.82 0.33 0.79
N ALA A 312 8.15 0.46 0.67
CA ALA A 312 9.06 0.44 1.80
C ALA A 312 8.84 1.63 2.76
N ARG A 313 8.54 2.82 2.23
CA ARG A 313 8.21 4.00 3.04
C ARG A 313 6.92 3.77 3.83
N TRP A 314 5.87 3.24 3.19
CA TRP A 314 4.62 2.91 3.86
C TRP A 314 4.80 1.82 4.92
N ALA A 315 5.56 0.76 4.60
CA ALA A 315 5.84 -0.32 5.54
C ALA A 315 6.62 0.17 6.78
N LYS A 316 7.64 1.02 6.57
CA LYS A 316 8.43 1.62 7.66
C LYS A 316 7.59 2.55 8.51
N GLY A 317 6.85 3.46 7.87
CA GLY A 317 6.02 4.45 8.55
C GLY A 317 4.93 3.80 9.39
N LEU A 318 4.20 2.82 8.84
CA LEU A 318 3.16 2.13 9.58
C LEU A 318 3.72 1.39 10.80
N MET A 319 4.91 0.78 10.71
CA MET A 319 5.57 0.14 11.85
C MET A 319 6.04 1.16 12.89
N GLN A 320 6.52 2.34 12.48
CA GLN A 320 6.84 3.45 13.41
C GLN A 320 5.58 3.91 14.15
N THR A 321 4.49 4.12 13.41
CA THR A 321 3.18 4.47 13.99
C THR A 321 2.66 3.36 14.90
N ALA A 322 2.82 2.09 14.56
CA ALA A 322 2.48 0.97 15.43
C ALA A 322 3.19 1.07 16.79
N LYS A 323 4.51 1.28 16.80
CA LYS A 323 5.29 1.43 18.04
C LYS A 323 4.80 2.60 18.91
N LYS A 324 4.41 3.71 18.30
CA LYS A 324 3.98 4.93 18.98
C LYS A 324 2.52 4.84 19.47
N ILE A 325 1.63 4.37 18.63
CA ILE A 325 0.18 4.51 18.80
C ILE A 325 -0.49 3.26 19.35
N LEU A 326 -0.07 2.04 18.93
CA LEU A 326 -0.73 0.81 19.33
C LEU A 326 -0.82 0.63 20.85
N PRO A 327 0.22 0.92 21.66
CA PRO A 327 0.12 0.84 23.11
C PRO A 327 -0.95 1.79 23.68
N ARG A 328 -1.15 2.95 23.06
CA ARG A 328 -2.18 3.93 23.48
C ARG A 328 -3.59 3.39 23.17
N VAL A 329 -3.78 2.81 21.97
CA VAL A 329 -5.06 2.20 21.57
C VAL A 329 -5.41 1.03 22.50
N LEU A 330 -4.46 0.14 22.78
CA LEU A 330 -4.69 -1.03 23.65
C LEU A 330 -5.05 -0.64 25.08
N LYS A 331 -4.51 0.47 25.59
CA LYS A 331 -4.80 1.01 26.92
C LYS A 331 -6.05 1.91 26.99
N SER A 332 -6.60 2.32 25.85
CA SER A 332 -7.79 3.19 25.78
C SER A 332 -9.08 2.45 26.17
N ASP A 333 -10.17 3.18 26.35
CA ASP A 333 -11.51 2.62 26.60
C ASP A 333 -12.21 2.15 25.31
N ALA A 334 -11.50 2.12 24.17
CA ALA A 334 -12.05 1.64 22.93
C ALA A 334 -12.51 0.17 23.04
N PRO A 335 -13.61 -0.22 22.37
CA PRO A 335 -14.11 -1.58 22.39
C PRO A 335 -13.05 -2.58 21.86
N TRP A 336 -13.12 -3.84 22.33
CA TRP A 336 -12.12 -4.86 21.98
C TRP A 336 -11.96 -5.06 20.48
N HIS A 337 -13.05 -5.00 19.69
CA HIS A 337 -13.00 -5.15 18.24
C HIS A 337 -12.25 -3.99 17.55
N VAL A 338 -12.31 -2.77 18.10
CA VAL A 338 -11.51 -1.63 17.62
C VAL A 338 -10.04 -1.86 17.92
N LYS A 339 -9.72 -2.38 19.13
CA LYS A 339 -8.34 -2.70 19.54
C LYS A 339 -7.74 -3.82 18.68
N ALA A 340 -8.52 -4.88 18.41
CA ALA A 340 -8.11 -5.99 17.56
C ALA A 340 -7.86 -5.53 16.11
N GLU A 341 -8.78 -4.73 15.55
CA GLU A 341 -8.62 -4.18 14.20
C GLU A 341 -7.39 -3.26 14.12
N ALA A 342 -7.18 -2.39 15.10
CA ALA A 342 -6.00 -1.52 15.18
C ALA A 342 -4.69 -2.33 15.28
N PHE A 343 -4.70 -3.45 16.01
CA PHE A 343 -3.55 -4.35 16.07
C PHE A 343 -3.21 -4.89 14.68
N PHE A 344 -4.15 -5.54 14.00
CA PHE A 344 -3.92 -6.09 12.67
C PHE A 344 -3.56 -5.02 11.65
N HIS A 345 -4.23 -3.87 11.68
CA HIS A 345 -3.95 -2.76 10.77
C HIS A 345 -2.52 -2.24 10.93
N LEU A 346 -2.15 -1.83 12.14
CA LEU A 346 -0.86 -1.18 12.39
C LEU A 346 0.33 -2.14 12.30
N THR A 347 0.12 -3.45 12.52
CA THR A 347 1.18 -4.45 12.48
C THR A 347 1.22 -5.28 11.19
N ALA A 348 0.34 -5.01 10.22
CA ALA A 348 0.21 -5.80 8.98
C ALA A 348 1.55 -6.04 8.26
N ASN A 349 2.44 -5.05 8.28
CA ASN A 349 3.74 -5.11 7.61
C ASN A 349 4.78 -6.04 8.27
N ILE A 350 4.52 -6.57 9.47
CA ILE A 350 5.32 -7.66 10.07
C ILE A 350 5.31 -8.90 9.16
N SER A 351 4.28 -9.06 8.35
CA SER A 351 4.21 -10.13 7.35
C SER A 351 5.40 -10.15 6.38
N TYR A 352 6.05 -9.02 6.09
CA TYR A 352 7.20 -8.98 5.17
C TYR A 352 8.46 -9.65 5.72
N PRO A 353 8.99 -9.33 6.92
CA PRO A 353 10.11 -10.08 7.49
C PRO A 353 9.75 -11.55 7.72
N LEU A 354 8.51 -11.88 8.08
CA LEU A 354 8.07 -13.25 8.21
C LEU A 354 8.04 -13.97 6.84
N MET A 355 7.66 -13.30 5.76
CA MET A 355 7.70 -13.85 4.41
C MET A 355 9.14 -14.15 3.96
N VAL A 356 10.11 -13.28 4.27
CA VAL A 356 11.53 -13.52 3.96
C VAL A 356 12.06 -14.73 4.76
N LEU A 357 11.73 -14.79 6.05
CA LEU A 357 12.10 -15.92 6.91
C LEU A 357 11.46 -17.22 6.41
N PHE A 358 10.16 -17.20 6.08
CA PHE A 358 9.46 -18.33 5.46
C PHE A 358 10.15 -18.78 4.17
N SER A 359 10.53 -17.84 3.31
CA SER A 359 11.23 -18.12 2.06
C SER A 359 12.55 -18.85 2.29
N ALA A 360 13.35 -18.41 3.27
CA ALA A 360 14.62 -19.05 3.61
C ALA A 360 14.44 -20.48 4.17
N MET A 361 13.34 -20.70 4.91
CA MET A 361 13.07 -21.98 5.58
C MET A 361 12.33 -23.00 4.69
N LEU A 362 11.80 -22.58 3.53
CA LEU A 362 10.87 -23.41 2.76
C LEU A 362 11.53 -24.67 2.19
N LEU A 363 12.73 -24.59 1.60
CA LEU A 363 13.43 -25.77 1.10
C LEU A 363 13.83 -26.75 2.21
N PRO A 364 14.47 -26.31 3.32
CA PRO A 364 14.70 -27.20 4.48
C PRO A 364 13.42 -27.86 5.00
N ALA A 365 12.33 -27.09 5.08
CA ALA A 365 11.04 -27.64 5.51
C ALA A 365 10.48 -28.69 4.53
N ILE A 366 10.59 -28.46 3.22
CA ILE A 366 10.18 -29.43 2.19
C ILE A 366 11.00 -30.74 2.35
N ILE A 367 12.32 -30.63 2.56
CA ILE A 367 13.19 -31.79 2.73
C ILE A 367 12.78 -32.60 3.97
N VAL A 368 12.69 -31.97 5.14
CA VAL A 368 12.32 -32.62 6.39
C VAL A 368 10.95 -33.28 6.28
N ARG A 369 9.98 -32.59 5.71
CA ARG A 369 8.59 -33.03 5.60
C ARG A 369 8.38 -34.15 4.57
N PHE A 370 9.22 -34.20 3.55
CA PHE A 370 9.17 -35.29 2.58
C PHE A 370 9.30 -36.66 3.28
N TYR A 371 10.11 -36.76 4.33
CA TYR A 371 10.28 -37.96 5.12
C TYR A 371 9.18 -38.19 6.19
N GLN A 372 8.37 -37.19 6.50
CA GLN A 372 7.28 -37.28 7.50
C GLN A 372 5.95 -37.82 6.93
N GLY A 373 5.82 -37.88 5.61
CA GLY A 373 4.65 -38.41 4.91
C GLY A 373 3.61 -37.36 4.51
N TRP A 374 2.95 -37.60 3.39
CA TRP A 374 2.03 -36.70 2.70
C TRP A 374 0.75 -36.40 3.46
N PHE A 375 0.24 -37.34 4.26
CA PHE A 375 -1.02 -37.16 4.97
C PHE A 375 -0.93 -36.02 6.02
N GLN A 376 0.20 -35.91 6.72
CA GLN A 376 0.41 -34.83 7.68
C GLN A 376 0.54 -33.47 6.97
N MET A 377 1.17 -33.45 5.79
CA MET A 377 1.22 -32.24 4.95
C MET A 377 -0.19 -31.78 4.57
N LEU A 378 -1.08 -32.70 4.17
CA LEU A 378 -2.45 -32.35 3.78
C LEU A 378 -3.26 -31.80 4.96
N LEU A 379 -3.16 -32.40 6.15
CA LEU A 379 -3.92 -31.97 7.34
C LEU A 379 -3.50 -30.61 7.88
N ILE A 380 -2.25 -30.21 7.72
CA ILE A 380 -1.72 -28.96 8.28
C ILE A 380 -1.60 -27.89 7.20
N ASP A 381 -1.00 -28.24 6.04
CA ASP A 381 -0.72 -27.24 5.01
C ASP A 381 -1.94 -26.78 4.26
N LEU A 382 -2.91 -27.67 4.00
CA LEU A 382 -4.11 -27.27 3.29
C LEU A 382 -4.93 -26.21 4.06
N PRO A 383 -5.24 -26.37 5.37
CA PRO A 383 -5.90 -25.32 6.13
C PRO A 383 -5.10 -24.01 6.18
N LEU A 384 -3.77 -24.09 6.36
CA LEU A 384 -2.92 -22.91 6.40
C LEU A 384 -2.81 -22.23 5.02
N PHE A 385 -2.75 -23.02 3.94
CA PHE A 385 -2.81 -22.49 2.57
C PHE A 385 -4.16 -21.80 2.30
N LEU A 386 -5.27 -22.40 2.70
CA LEU A 386 -6.59 -21.78 2.56
C LEU A 386 -6.70 -20.50 3.40
N ALA A 387 -6.17 -20.50 4.61
CA ALA A 387 -6.17 -19.33 5.47
C ALA A 387 -5.32 -18.18 4.92
N SER A 388 -4.19 -18.45 4.30
CA SER A 388 -3.29 -17.43 3.77
C SER A 388 -3.58 -17.08 2.30
N THR A 389 -3.46 -18.03 1.39
CA THR A 389 -3.49 -17.80 -0.07
C THR A 389 -4.89 -17.52 -0.59
N CYS A 390 -5.88 -18.34 -0.19
CA CYS A 390 -7.26 -18.13 -0.63
C CYS A 390 -7.88 -16.88 0.00
N SER A 391 -7.47 -16.51 1.22
CA SER A 391 -7.95 -15.27 1.84
C SER A 391 -7.47 -14.03 1.07
N ILE A 392 -6.19 -14.00 0.68
CA ILE A 392 -5.63 -12.92 -0.14
C ILE A 392 -6.37 -12.84 -1.48
N SER A 393 -6.56 -13.99 -2.15
CA SER A 393 -7.24 -14.04 -3.45
C SER A 393 -8.69 -13.57 -3.35
N SER A 394 -9.46 -14.08 -2.38
CA SER A 394 -10.86 -13.69 -2.18
C SER A 394 -11.00 -12.20 -1.86
N PHE A 395 -10.11 -11.65 -1.04
CA PHE A 395 -10.10 -10.25 -0.67
C PHE A 395 -9.98 -9.32 -1.91
N TYR A 396 -9.02 -9.57 -2.80
CA TYR A 396 -8.85 -8.75 -4.00
C TYR A 396 -9.94 -9.02 -5.05
N ILE A 397 -10.41 -10.26 -5.19
CA ILE A 397 -11.52 -10.59 -6.09
C ILE A 397 -12.80 -9.87 -5.66
N VAL A 398 -13.10 -9.83 -4.36
CA VAL A 398 -14.24 -9.07 -3.82
C VAL A 398 -14.12 -7.59 -4.17
N ALA A 399 -12.96 -6.96 -3.94
CA ALA A 399 -12.74 -5.56 -4.29
C ALA A 399 -12.99 -5.29 -5.79
N GLN A 400 -12.48 -6.17 -6.67
CA GLN A 400 -12.68 -6.01 -8.11
C GLN A 400 -14.12 -6.31 -8.54
N ARG A 401 -14.84 -7.20 -7.86
CA ARG A 401 -16.25 -7.46 -8.10
C ARG A 401 -17.12 -6.24 -7.79
N GLU A 402 -16.86 -5.57 -6.69
CA GLU A 402 -17.57 -4.34 -6.31
C GLU A 402 -17.33 -3.20 -7.32
N LEU A 403 -16.10 -3.03 -7.79
CA LEU A 403 -15.75 -1.97 -8.73
C LEU A 403 -16.12 -2.28 -10.19
N ARG A 404 -16.09 -3.55 -10.57
CA ARG A 404 -16.22 -4.01 -11.98
C ARG A 404 -17.08 -5.25 -12.09
N PRO A 405 -18.37 -5.17 -11.78
CA PRO A 405 -19.25 -6.32 -11.71
C PRO A 405 -19.35 -7.13 -13.02
N LYS A 406 -19.10 -6.49 -14.17
CA LYS A 406 -19.14 -7.18 -15.49
C LYS A 406 -17.85 -7.96 -15.83
N ASN A 407 -16.69 -7.55 -15.29
CA ASN A 407 -15.38 -8.05 -15.72
C ASN A 407 -14.50 -8.57 -14.58
N TRP A 408 -15.03 -8.70 -13.36
CA TRP A 408 -14.28 -9.11 -12.16
C TRP A 408 -13.53 -10.44 -12.32
N TRP A 409 -14.08 -11.37 -13.08
CA TRP A 409 -13.48 -12.69 -13.33
C TRP A 409 -12.08 -12.60 -13.97
N ARG A 410 -11.79 -11.54 -14.72
CA ARG A 410 -10.44 -11.30 -15.30
C ARG A 410 -9.38 -11.12 -14.21
N THR A 411 -9.77 -10.78 -13.00
CA THR A 411 -8.86 -10.63 -11.87
C THR A 411 -8.18 -11.94 -11.52
N PHE A 412 -8.81 -13.09 -11.77
CA PHE A 412 -8.16 -14.39 -11.57
C PHE A 412 -6.88 -14.55 -12.39
N LEU A 413 -6.81 -13.96 -13.58
CA LEU A 413 -5.60 -13.98 -14.41
C LEU A 413 -4.47 -13.13 -13.82
N TYR A 414 -4.80 -12.10 -13.05
CA TYR A 414 -3.83 -11.23 -12.39
C TYR A 414 -3.42 -11.71 -10.99
N MET A 415 -4.20 -12.59 -10.36
CA MET A 415 -3.92 -13.04 -8.99
C MET A 415 -2.53 -13.65 -8.80
N PRO A 416 -2.01 -14.53 -9.70
CA PRO A 416 -0.64 -15.02 -9.57
C PRO A 416 0.39 -13.88 -9.56
N PHE A 417 0.19 -12.85 -10.39
CA PHE A 417 1.09 -11.69 -10.46
C PHE A 417 0.98 -10.79 -9.21
N VAL A 418 -0.23 -10.58 -8.70
CA VAL A 418 -0.46 -9.84 -7.45
C VAL A 418 0.28 -10.51 -6.29
N MET A 419 0.15 -11.84 -6.17
CA MET A 419 0.83 -12.61 -5.12
C MET A 419 2.35 -12.59 -5.31
N ALA A 420 2.82 -12.81 -6.53
CA ALA A 420 4.24 -12.85 -6.82
C ALA A 420 4.92 -11.48 -6.62
N VAL A 421 4.30 -10.37 -7.03
CA VAL A 421 4.82 -9.03 -6.74
C VAL A 421 4.85 -8.77 -5.23
N GLY A 422 3.82 -9.18 -4.49
CA GLY A 422 3.80 -9.11 -3.02
C GLY A 422 4.96 -9.87 -2.37
N ILE A 423 5.28 -11.07 -2.88
CA ILE A 423 6.44 -11.86 -2.46
C ILE A 423 7.74 -11.12 -2.83
N GLY A 424 7.86 -10.65 -4.06
CA GLY A 424 9.08 -10.03 -4.58
C GLY A 424 9.50 -8.77 -3.82
N ILE A 425 8.56 -7.90 -3.45
CA ILE A 425 8.86 -6.69 -2.66
C ILE A 425 9.15 -6.98 -1.17
N SER A 426 8.96 -8.22 -0.72
CA SER A 426 9.10 -8.57 0.71
C SER A 426 10.49 -8.28 1.25
N VAL A 427 11.55 -8.46 0.46
CA VAL A 427 12.94 -8.21 0.89
C VAL A 427 13.15 -6.75 1.28
N ARG A 428 12.74 -5.84 0.39
CA ARG A 428 12.88 -4.39 0.63
C ARG A 428 11.99 -3.92 1.79
N ASN A 429 10.75 -4.41 1.85
CA ASN A 429 9.82 -4.06 2.90
C ASN A 429 10.22 -4.66 4.25
N ALA A 430 10.77 -5.89 4.28
CA ALA A 430 11.33 -6.49 5.49
C ALA A 430 12.45 -5.64 6.08
N GLN A 431 13.40 -5.17 5.24
CA GLN A 431 14.42 -4.23 5.70
C GLN A 431 13.80 -2.98 6.31
N ALA A 432 12.81 -2.39 5.64
CA ALA A 432 12.13 -1.17 6.10
C ALA A 432 11.45 -1.36 7.47
N VAL A 433 10.77 -2.50 7.66
CA VAL A 433 10.13 -2.88 8.93
C VAL A 433 11.17 -3.10 10.04
N LEU A 434 12.24 -3.85 9.76
CA LEU A 434 13.31 -4.08 10.73
C LEU A 434 14.01 -2.78 11.14
N GLU A 435 14.27 -1.87 10.18
CA GLU A 435 14.80 -0.54 10.47
C GLU A 435 13.86 0.27 11.38
N ALA A 436 12.53 0.17 11.19
CA ALA A 436 11.56 0.82 12.07
C ALA A 436 11.57 0.21 13.49
N ILE A 437 11.68 -1.11 13.60
CA ILE A 437 11.74 -1.82 14.90
C ILE A 437 12.96 -1.37 15.69
N VAL A 438 14.13 -1.30 15.07
CA VAL A 438 15.38 -0.85 15.74
C VAL A 438 15.50 0.67 15.88
N GLY A 439 14.54 1.44 15.35
CA GLY A 439 14.53 2.90 15.48
C GLY A 439 15.46 3.65 14.54
N LYS A 440 15.94 3.03 13.45
CA LYS A 440 16.80 3.68 12.47
C LYS A 440 16.03 4.75 11.70
N LYS A 441 16.45 6.00 11.82
CA LYS A 441 15.91 7.13 11.05
C LYS A 441 16.31 6.98 9.58
N SER A 442 15.45 7.42 8.67
CA SER A 442 15.74 7.54 7.24
C SER A 442 15.06 8.78 6.68
N GLU A 443 15.65 9.34 5.66
CA GLU A 443 15.06 10.45 4.92
C GLU A 443 13.79 10.02 4.19
N PHE A 444 12.90 10.98 3.95
CA PHE A 444 11.70 10.78 3.17
C PHE A 444 12.06 10.64 1.68
N ALA A 445 12.10 9.39 1.20
CA ALA A 445 12.28 9.10 -0.22
C ALA A 445 10.96 9.34 -0.97
N ARG A 446 10.97 10.34 -1.85
CA ARG A 446 9.82 10.66 -2.68
C ARG A 446 9.65 9.63 -3.81
N THR A 447 8.40 9.34 -4.18
CA THR A 447 8.04 8.57 -5.38
C THR A 447 7.95 9.51 -6.58
N PRO A 448 8.78 9.36 -7.63
CA PRO A 448 8.72 10.22 -8.80
C PRO A 448 7.39 10.09 -9.54
N LYS A 449 6.86 11.22 -10.04
CA LYS A 449 5.66 11.30 -10.88
C LYS A 449 6.01 11.91 -12.23
N PHE A 450 5.42 11.37 -13.29
CA PHE A 450 5.88 11.62 -14.66
C PHE A 450 4.81 12.17 -15.60
N LYS A 451 3.60 12.48 -15.09
CA LYS A 451 2.44 12.91 -15.89
C LYS A 451 2.11 11.86 -16.96
N ILE A 452 1.91 10.61 -16.51
CA ILE A 452 1.53 9.50 -17.39
C ILE A 452 0.02 9.25 -17.23
N GLU A 453 -0.69 9.26 -18.37
CA GLU A 453 -2.13 9.06 -18.43
C GLU A 453 -2.46 7.95 -19.44
N GLY A 454 -3.27 6.99 -19.02
CA GLY A 454 -3.58 5.81 -19.83
C GLY A 454 -2.31 5.03 -20.20
N LYS A 455 -2.14 4.78 -21.50
CA LYS A 455 -0.94 4.12 -22.06
C LYS A 455 0.05 5.11 -22.68
N LYS A 456 -0.20 6.41 -22.55
CA LYS A 456 0.59 7.46 -23.19
C LYS A 456 1.65 8.01 -22.23
N GLY A 457 2.80 8.38 -22.79
CA GLY A 457 3.91 8.95 -22.05
C GLY A 457 5.06 7.97 -21.82
N THR A 458 6.20 8.51 -21.44
CA THR A 458 7.41 7.73 -21.08
C THR A 458 8.07 8.35 -19.85
N PHE A 459 8.61 7.49 -19.00
CA PHE A 459 9.38 7.92 -17.84
C PHE A 459 10.90 7.85 -18.08
N VAL A 460 11.32 7.17 -19.17
CA VAL A 460 12.72 6.78 -19.40
C VAL A 460 13.64 7.99 -19.58
N ALA A 461 13.14 9.09 -20.17
CA ALA A 461 13.92 10.31 -20.41
C ALA A 461 13.75 11.39 -19.31
N LYS A 462 13.03 11.09 -18.21
CA LYS A 462 12.71 12.10 -17.18
C LYS A 462 13.71 12.07 -16.02
N LYS A 463 13.86 13.24 -15.37
CA LYS A 463 14.95 13.56 -14.42
C LYS A 463 14.94 12.74 -13.13
N TYR A 464 13.78 12.45 -12.57
CA TYR A 464 13.68 11.85 -11.24
C TYR A 464 13.71 10.33 -11.29
N ARG A 465 14.60 9.69 -10.51
CA ARG A 465 14.71 8.23 -10.42
C ARG A 465 15.19 7.79 -9.05
N ASN A 466 14.67 6.66 -8.59
CA ASN A 466 15.15 5.99 -7.39
C ASN A 466 16.27 4.99 -7.75
N LYS A 467 17.36 4.98 -6.97
CA LYS A 467 18.47 4.04 -7.15
C LYS A 467 18.06 2.64 -6.69
N ALA A 468 18.48 1.62 -7.41
CA ALA A 468 18.16 0.22 -7.09
C ALA A 468 18.83 -0.31 -5.80
N GLY A 469 20.03 0.19 -5.46
CA GLY A 469 20.84 -0.32 -4.34
C GLY A 469 21.27 -1.78 -4.54
N TRP A 470 21.55 -2.51 -3.45
CA TRP A 470 21.97 -3.91 -3.47
C TRP A 470 20.81 -4.92 -3.41
N MET A 471 19.61 -4.49 -3.01
CA MET A 471 18.44 -5.34 -2.81
C MET A 471 18.07 -6.22 -4.02
N PRO A 472 18.14 -5.74 -5.29
CA PRO A 472 17.81 -6.56 -6.44
C PRO A 472 18.69 -7.81 -6.56
N TYR A 473 19.93 -7.77 -6.09
CA TYR A 473 20.81 -8.95 -6.09
C TYR A 473 20.34 -10.00 -5.09
N ALA A 474 19.88 -9.59 -3.90
CA ALA A 474 19.29 -10.50 -2.91
C ALA A 474 17.99 -11.13 -3.44
N GLU A 475 17.15 -10.34 -4.11
CA GLU A 475 15.93 -10.84 -4.74
C GLU A 475 16.26 -11.87 -5.84
N ILE A 476 17.22 -11.59 -6.72
CA ILE A 476 17.65 -12.54 -7.76
C ILE A 476 18.22 -13.82 -7.12
N LEU A 477 19.03 -13.71 -6.06
CA LEU A 477 19.57 -14.87 -5.36
C LEU A 477 18.44 -15.74 -4.77
N LEU A 478 17.44 -15.15 -4.15
CA LEU A 478 16.25 -15.87 -3.67
C LEU A 478 15.48 -16.50 -4.84
N GLY A 479 15.32 -15.81 -5.95
CA GLY A 479 14.68 -16.36 -7.14
C GLY A 479 15.41 -17.59 -7.68
N LEU A 480 16.75 -17.55 -7.73
CA LEU A 480 17.59 -18.71 -8.11
C LEU A 480 17.51 -19.85 -7.09
N TYR A 481 17.48 -19.53 -5.79
CA TYR A 481 17.24 -20.50 -4.73
C TYR A 481 15.92 -21.25 -4.92
N PHE A 482 14.84 -20.55 -5.25
CA PHE A 482 13.55 -21.18 -5.54
C PHE A 482 13.54 -21.96 -6.85
N ALA A 483 14.27 -21.52 -7.88
CA ALA A 483 14.47 -22.31 -9.09
C ALA A 483 15.18 -23.64 -8.78
N GLY A 484 16.21 -23.62 -7.93
CA GLY A 484 16.85 -24.83 -7.42
C GLY A 484 15.89 -25.71 -6.59
N THR A 485 15.00 -25.09 -5.79
CA THR A 485 13.96 -25.81 -5.04
C THR A 485 12.98 -26.52 -5.97
N ILE A 486 12.62 -25.92 -7.11
CA ILE A 486 11.79 -26.59 -8.12
C ILE A 486 12.51 -27.80 -8.71
N VAL A 487 13.81 -27.68 -9.03
CA VAL A 487 14.60 -28.81 -9.50
C VAL A 487 14.59 -29.95 -8.48
N TYR A 488 14.79 -29.63 -7.20
CA TYR A 488 14.68 -30.62 -6.11
C TYR A 488 13.29 -31.27 -6.06
N ALA A 489 12.22 -30.46 -6.19
CA ALA A 489 10.84 -30.96 -6.18
C ALA A 489 10.55 -31.90 -7.38
N VAL A 490 11.09 -31.60 -8.56
CA VAL A 490 10.96 -32.45 -9.75
C VAL A 490 11.71 -33.78 -9.56
N ILE A 491 12.96 -33.76 -9.08
CA ILE A 491 13.76 -34.97 -8.84
C ILE A 491 13.08 -35.89 -7.84
N ASN A 492 12.41 -35.32 -6.82
CA ASN A 492 11.70 -36.08 -5.77
C ASN A 492 10.21 -36.27 -6.09
N GLU A 493 9.77 -36.03 -7.33
CA GLU A 493 8.39 -36.20 -7.79
C GLU A 493 7.35 -35.41 -6.98
N ASN A 494 7.76 -34.32 -6.31
CA ASN A 494 6.88 -33.46 -5.52
C ASN A 494 6.24 -32.36 -6.39
N TYR A 495 5.52 -32.74 -7.44
CA TYR A 495 4.97 -31.82 -8.43
C TYR A 495 3.88 -30.90 -7.87
N ALA A 496 3.19 -31.31 -6.80
CA ALA A 496 2.11 -30.51 -6.18
C ALA A 496 2.60 -29.17 -5.61
N THR A 497 3.87 -29.06 -5.24
CA THR A 497 4.45 -27.82 -4.70
C THR A 497 4.90 -26.85 -5.79
N ILE A 498 5.11 -27.32 -7.03
CA ILE A 498 5.70 -26.52 -8.12
C ILE A 498 4.88 -25.25 -8.44
N PRO A 499 3.54 -25.28 -8.58
CA PRO A 499 2.77 -24.07 -8.87
C PRO A 499 2.96 -22.97 -7.81
N PHE A 500 3.10 -23.37 -6.55
CA PHE A 500 3.36 -22.44 -5.45
C PHE A 500 4.80 -21.89 -5.51
N LEU A 501 5.80 -22.75 -5.74
CA LEU A 501 7.20 -22.33 -5.87
C LEU A 501 7.42 -21.37 -7.05
N LEU A 502 6.67 -21.54 -8.14
CA LEU A 502 6.72 -20.64 -9.30
C LEU A 502 6.34 -19.20 -8.94
N LEU A 503 5.45 -18.97 -7.98
CA LEU A 503 5.11 -17.62 -7.50
C LEU A 503 6.35 -16.94 -6.88
N PHE A 504 7.15 -17.69 -6.13
CA PHE A 504 8.38 -17.18 -5.52
C PHE A 504 9.47 -16.92 -6.56
N VAL A 505 9.68 -17.87 -7.48
CA VAL A 505 10.64 -17.69 -8.59
C VAL A 505 10.29 -16.44 -9.38
N TRP A 506 9.04 -16.34 -9.84
CA TRP A 506 8.61 -15.22 -10.66
C TRP A 506 8.65 -13.92 -9.86
N GLY A 507 8.16 -13.91 -8.61
CA GLY A 507 8.14 -12.72 -7.75
C GLY A 507 9.53 -12.13 -7.54
N TYR A 508 10.47 -12.93 -7.08
CA TYR A 508 11.83 -12.49 -6.79
C TYR A 508 12.61 -12.14 -8.06
N LEU A 509 12.55 -12.97 -9.11
CA LEU A 509 13.25 -12.66 -10.35
C LEU A 509 12.65 -11.43 -11.06
N TYR A 510 11.34 -11.33 -11.13
CA TYR A 510 10.68 -10.17 -11.76
C TYR A 510 11.05 -8.86 -11.07
N THR A 511 10.94 -8.79 -9.74
CA THR A 511 11.25 -7.55 -9.00
C THR A 511 12.73 -7.21 -9.06
N GLY A 512 13.63 -8.20 -8.95
CA GLY A 512 15.08 -8.01 -9.03
C GLY A 512 15.54 -7.58 -10.42
N LEU A 513 15.16 -8.33 -11.44
CA LEU A 513 15.57 -8.07 -12.82
C LEU A 513 14.98 -6.76 -13.37
N MET A 514 13.71 -6.46 -13.06
CA MET A 514 13.10 -5.19 -13.45
C MET A 514 13.78 -3.99 -12.78
N SER A 515 14.17 -4.10 -11.52
CA SER A 515 14.90 -3.05 -10.80
C SER A 515 16.25 -2.76 -11.44
N LEU A 516 17.02 -3.79 -11.80
CA LEU A 516 18.32 -3.63 -12.48
C LEU A 516 18.15 -3.22 -13.93
N GLY A 517 17.26 -3.89 -14.66
CA GLY A 517 17.04 -3.64 -16.09
C GLY A 517 16.60 -2.20 -16.38
N GLN A 518 15.63 -1.68 -15.63
CA GLN A 518 15.19 -0.30 -15.79
C GLN A 518 16.31 0.73 -15.51
N THR A 519 17.22 0.41 -14.59
CA THR A 519 18.41 1.24 -14.33
C THR A 519 19.40 1.15 -15.48
N TYR A 520 19.72 -0.05 -15.94
CA TYR A 520 20.71 -0.31 -16.98
C TYR A 520 20.28 0.21 -18.36
N PHE A 521 19.06 -0.09 -18.82
CA PHE A 521 18.54 0.38 -20.10
C PHE A 521 18.42 1.90 -20.19
N ALA A 522 18.19 2.55 -19.05
CA ALA A 522 18.21 4.00 -19.00
C ALA A 522 19.60 4.58 -19.26
N HIS A 523 20.67 3.97 -18.74
CA HIS A 523 22.04 4.39 -19.00
C HIS A 523 22.44 4.17 -20.46
N LEU A 524 22.11 3.01 -21.03
CA LEU A 524 22.49 2.67 -22.41
C LEU A 524 21.81 3.55 -23.47
N ARG A 525 20.53 3.88 -23.28
CA ARG A 525 19.73 4.55 -24.32
C ARG A 525 19.86 6.06 -24.32
N PHE A 526 20.24 6.67 -23.20
CA PHE A 526 20.20 8.13 -23.03
C PHE A 526 21.50 8.76 -22.51
N GLY A 527 22.53 7.99 -22.20
CA GLY A 527 23.80 8.52 -21.67
C GLY A 527 23.65 9.36 -20.39
N VAL A 528 22.51 9.29 -19.75
CA VAL A 528 22.17 10.15 -18.62
C VAL A 528 22.83 9.57 -17.38
N ASN A 529 23.95 10.15 -16.99
CA ASN A 529 24.36 10.15 -15.59
C ASN A 529 23.17 10.73 -14.83
N ALA A 530 22.45 9.92 -14.04
CA ALA A 530 21.38 10.41 -13.20
C ALA A 530 21.97 11.53 -12.33
N PRO A 531 21.46 12.77 -12.39
CA PRO A 531 21.90 13.78 -11.45
C PRO A 531 21.62 13.24 -10.07
N GLU A 532 22.66 13.14 -9.27
CA GLU A 532 22.54 12.75 -7.88
C GLU A 532 21.55 13.70 -7.21
N MET A 533 20.50 13.16 -6.62
CA MET A 533 19.90 13.85 -5.49
C MET A 533 20.93 13.76 -4.37
N ARG A 534 21.86 14.72 -4.32
CA ARG A 534 22.75 14.86 -3.17
C ARG A 534 21.84 15.12 -1.98
N PRO A 535 22.00 14.37 -0.88
CA PRO A 535 21.41 14.81 0.38
C PRO A 535 21.92 16.23 0.63
N ALA A 536 21.02 17.12 1.02
CA ALA A 536 21.41 18.43 1.49
C ALA A 536 22.48 18.21 2.56
N ALA A 537 23.66 18.80 2.35
CA ALA A 537 24.75 18.71 3.29
C ALA A 537 24.20 19.10 4.67
N SER A 538 24.24 18.18 5.62
CA SER A 538 23.99 18.46 7.01
C SER A 538 25.10 19.38 7.46
N GLY A 539 24.88 20.70 7.36
CA GLY A 539 25.65 21.69 8.07
C GLY A 539 25.39 21.47 9.56
N ALA A 540 26.24 20.68 10.18
CA ALA A 540 26.35 20.69 11.62
C ALA A 540 27.07 22.01 11.99
N PRO A 541 26.46 22.92 12.76
CA PRO A 541 27.26 23.82 13.58
C PRO A 541 27.74 23.00 14.76
N GLY A 542 29.05 22.83 14.86
CA GLY A 542 29.67 22.47 16.13
C GLY A 542 29.31 23.52 17.20
N PHE A 543 28.79 23.07 18.28
CA PHE A 543 28.99 23.34 19.70
C PHE A 543 27.92 22.61 20.48
#